data_c3dc6c6d91ceef012e124ba5bac27dd8
#
_entry.id   c3dc6c6d91ceef012e124ba5bac27dd8
#
_cell.length_a   1.000
_cell.length_b   1.000
_cell.length_c   1.000
_cell.angle_alpha   90.00
_cell.angle_beta   90.00
_cell.angle_gamma   90.00
#
_symmetry.space_group_name_H-M   'P 1'
#
loop_
_entity.id
_entity.type
_entity.pdbx_description
1 polymer ?
#
loop_
_entity_poly.entity_id
_entity_poly.type
_entity_poly.pdbx_seq_one_letter_code
_entity_poly.pdbx_strand_id
1 'polypeptide(L)' 'MNEMATKLTYVVSGKGFTVEVKTLAEAKKMVAEVGGTFTPKYTQTKLN' A
#
# COMPACT_ATOMS: atom_id res chain seq x y z
N MET A 1 11.39 -26.53 -4.70
CA MET A 1 10.87 -25.52 -5.63
C MET A 1 10.59 -24.24 -4.89
N ASN A 2 11.06 -23.14 -5.43
CA ASN A 2 10.84 -21.84 -4.77
C ASN A 2 9.46 -21.28 -5.13
N GLU A 3 8.79 -20.81 -4.13
CA GLU A 3 7.51 -20.16 -4.33
C GLU A 3 7.61 -18.70 -3.93
N MET A 4 6.84 -17.90 -4.60
CA MET A 4 6.80 -16.47 -4.32
C MET A 4 5.37 -16.08 -3.98
N ALA A 5 5.22 -15.30 -2.95
CA ALA A 5 3.94 -14.71 -2.60
C ALA A 5 3.99 -13.22 -2.93
N THR A 6 2.93 -12.74 -3.55
CA THR A 6 2.82 -11.32 -3.87
C THR A 6 1.88 -10.67 -2.86
N LYS A 7 2.35 -9.63 -2.21
CA LYS A 7 1.54 -8.87 -1.28
C LYS A 7 1.30 -7.50 -1.87
N LEU A 8 0.04 -7.10 -1.91
CA LEU A 8 -0.34 -5.79 -2.40
C LEU A 8 -0.70 -4.89 -1.23
N THR A 9 -0.04 -3.76 -1.16
CA THR A 9 -0.38 -2.72 -0.20
C THR A 9 -0.51 -1.41 -0.96
N TYR A 10 -0.96 -0.39 -0.26
CA TYR A 10 -1.10 0.94 -0.86
C TYR A 10 -0.36 1.95 -0.02
N VAL A 11 0.46 2.75 -0.67
CA VAL A 11 1.21 3.79 0.01
C VAL A 11 0.45 5.10 -0.19
N VAL A 12 -0.03 5.66 0.90
CA VAL A 12 -0.74 6.94 0.88
C VAL A 12 0.27 8.01 1.23
N SER A 13 0.42 8.96 0.33
CA SER A 13 1.41 10.01 0.48
C SER A 13 0.74 11.36 0.39
N GLY A 14 1.05 12.24 1.31
CA GLY A 14 0.52 13.58 1.32
C GLY A 14 1.59 14.55 1.76
N LYS A 15 1.15 15.76 2.09
CA LYS A 15 2.06 16.81 2.48
C LYS A 15 2.56 16.54 3.90
N GLY A 16 3.80 16.14 4.00
CA GLY A 16 4.44 15.91 5.28
C GLY A 16 4.19 14.56 5.90
N PHE A 17 3.60 13.61 5.17
CA PHE A 17 3.39 12.28 5.71
C PHE A 17 3.39 11.21 4.62
N THR A 18 3.68 9.99 5.01
CA THR A 18 3.59 8.81 4.17
C THR A 18 3.18 7.65 5.05
N VAL A 19 2.14 6.92 4.65
CA VAL A 19 1.66 5.75 5.38
C VAL A 19 1.37 4.63 4.42
N GLU A 20 1.51 3.42 4.90
CA GLU A 20 1.20 2.23 4.12
C GLU A 20 -0.04 1.57 4.72
N VAL A 21 -1.02 1.27 3.86
CA VAL A 21 -2.25 0.60 4.29
C VAL A 21 -2.42 -0.67 3.49
N LYS A 22 -3.23 -1.58 4.00
CA LYS A 22 -3.34 -2.91 3.42
C LYS A 22 -4.45 -3.05 2.40
N THR A 23 -5.43 -2.17 2.42
CA THR A 23 -6.57 -2.29 1.52
C THR A 23 -6.80 -1.01 0.75
N LEU A 24 -7.45 -1.16 -0.41
CA LEU A 24 -7.78 -0.01 -1.24
C LEU A 24 -8.80 0.90 -0.53
N ALA A 25 -9.73 0.30 0.19
CA ALA A 25 -10.74 1.07 0.91
C ALA A 25 -10.08 2.01 1.93
N GLU A 26 -9.09 1.49 2.66
CA GLU A 26 -8.36 2.31 3.62
C GLU A 26 -7.58 3.43 2.93
N ALA A 27 -6.96 3.13 1.79
CA ALA A 27 -6.21 4.13 1.05
C ALA A 27 -7.13 5.26 0.58
N LYS A 28 -8.28 4.91 0.01
CA LYS A 28 -9.23 5.90 -0.44
C LYS A 28 -9.77 6.75 0.70
N LYS A 29 -10.04 6.10 1.83
CA LYS A 29 -10.53 6.81 3.01
C LYS A 29 -9.51 7.82 3.51
N MET A 30 -8.25 7.43 3.58
CA MET A 30 -7.21 8.34 4.03
C MET A 30 -7.04 9.53 3.09
N VAL A 31 -7.05 9.28 1.79
CA VAL A 31 -6.94 10.36 0.82
C VAL A 31 -8.12 11.32 0.95
N ALA A 32 -9.31 10.79 1.20
CA ALA A 32 -10.49 11.64 1.38
C ALA A 32 -10.42 12.48 2.65
N GLU A 33 -9.79 11.95 3.69
CA GLU A 33 -9.75 12.62 4.99
C GLU A 33 -8.58 13.58 5.13
N VAL A 34 -7.40 13.17 4.68
CA VAL A 34 -6.19 13.96 4.91
C VAL A 34 -5.62 14.57 3.64
N GLY A 35 -6.17 14.19 2.49
CA GLY A 35 -5.64 14.67 1.21
C GLY A 35 -4.41 13.88 0.81
N GLY A 36 -3.97 14.09 -0.42
CA GLY A 36 -2.81 13.39 -0.94
C GLY A 36 -3.19 12.42 -2.03
N THR A 37 -2.31 11.46 -2.26
CA THR A 37 -2.52 10.44 -3.29
C THR A 37 -2.12 9.08 -2.74
N PHE A 38 -2.55 8.03 -3.43
CA PHE A 38 -2.10 6.70 -3.08
C PHE A 38 -1.57 5.98 -4.30
N THR A 39 -0.66 5.04 -4.06
CA THR A 39 -0.01 4.28 -5.11
C THR A 39 0.02 2.82 -4.69
N PRO A 40 -0.31 1.88 -5.57
CA PRO A 40 -0.20 0.47 -5.24
C PRO A 40 1.27 0.07 -5.15
N LYS A 41 1.55 -0.81 -4.19
CA LYS A 41 2.89 -1.32 -3.98
C LYS A 41 2.84 -2.82 -3.90
N TYR A 42 3.60 -3.48 -4.76
CA TYR A 42 3.68 -4.93 -4.79
C TYR A 42 4.98 -5.38 -4.15
N THR A 43 4.86 -6.29 -3.22
CA THR A 43 6.02 -6.86 -2.55
C THR A 43 6.00 -8.36 -2.77
N GLN A 44 7.12 -8.91 -3.20
CA GLN A 44 7.23 -10.34 -3.41
C GLN A 44 8.09 -10.93 -2.31
N THR A 45 7.59 -12.01 -1.72
CA THR A 45 8.29 -12.71 -0.66
C THR A 45 8.54 -14.14 -1.10
N LYS A 46 9.77 -14.55 -0.98
CA LYS A 46 10.14 -15.93 -1.31
C LYS A 46 9.71 -16.84 -0.17
N LEU A 47 8.91 -17.84 -0.52
CA LEU A 47 8.33 -18.77 0.46
C LEU A 47 9.10 -20.08 0.51
N ASN A 48 10.31 -20.05 0.87
CA ASN A 48 11.05 -21.29 0.84
C ASN A 48 12.00 -21.41 2.00
#